data_da68604c9eaceb48e8433eec8327c2fa
#
_entry.id   da68604c9eaceb48e8433eec8327c2fa
#
_cell.length_a   1.000
_cell.length_b   1.000
_cell.length_c   1.000
_cell.angle_alpha   90.00
_cell.angle_beta   90.00
_cell.angle_gamma   90.00
#
_symmetry.space_group_name_H-M   'P 1'
#
loop_
_entity.id
_entity.type
_entity.pdbx_description
1 polymer ?
#
loop_
_entity_poly.entity_id
_entity_poly.type
_entity_poly.pdbx_seq_one_letter_code
_entity_poly.pdbx_strand_id
1 'polypeptide(L)' 'MLSLHTVIKSMKYSELEKLIKQETNCYFHRNGSRHPIWINPETGELFELSHHKSQEVKKGTLKNILIKSGIKK' A
#
# COMPACT_ATOMS: atom_id res chain seq x y z
N MET A 1 9.23 -20.78 3.56
CA MET A 1 8.09 -19.88 3.40
C MET A 1 8.23 -18.64 4.27
N LEU A 2 7.92 -17.50 3.72
CA LEU A 2 8.02 -16.26 4.46
C LEU A 2 6.84 -16.12 5.41
N SER A 3 7.14 -15.73 6.63
CA SER A 3 6.07 -15.42 7.56
C SER A 3 5.58 -14.00 7.27
N LEU A 4 4.36 -13.73 7.68
CA LEU A 4 3.77 -12.43 7.44
C LEU A 4 4.51 -11.31 8.12
N HIS A 5 4.90 -11.50 9.36
CA HIS A 5 5.57 -10.39 10.01
C HIS A 5 6.97 -10.16 9.48
N THR A 6 7.55 -11.12 8.77
CA THR A 6 8.79 -10.85 8.07
C THR A 6 8.52 -9.89 6.92
N VAL A 7 7.42 -10.08 6.21
CA VAL A 7 7.04 -9.21 5.10
C VAL A 7 6.69 -7.82 5.59
N ILE A 8 5.95 -7.73 6.69
CA ILE A 8 5.45 -6.45 7.19
C ILE A 8 6.49 -5.66 7.92
N LYS A 9 7.54 -6.31 8.37
CA LYS A 9 8.52 -5.70 9.24
C LYS A 9 9.15 -4.45 8.66
N SER A 10 9.47 -4.46 7.38
CA SER A 10 10.11 -3.34 6.73
C SER A 10 9.82 -3.42 5.25
N MET A 11 9.36 -2.33 4.69
CA MET A 11 8.99 -2.30 3.29
C MET A 11 9.10 -0.88 2.76
N LYS A 12 9.64 -0.75 1.56
CA LYS A 12 9.70 0.54 0.89
C LYS A 12 8.43 0.74 0.08
N TYR A 13 8.12 2.00 -0.23
CA TYR A 13 6.92 2.30 -0.99
C TYR A 13 6.93 1.63 -2.37
N SER A 14 8.08 1.51 -3.00
CA SER A 14 8.16 0.82 -4.29
C SER A 14 7.74 -0.65 -4.15
N GLU A 15 8.14 -1.28 -3.07
CA GLU A 15 7.79 -2.67 -2.81
C GLU A 15 6.31 -2.81 -2.47
N LEU A 16 5.80 -1.87 -1.69
CA LEU A 16 4.40 -1.88 -1.31
C LEU A 16 3.50 -1.69 -2.53
N GLU A 17 3.86 -0.76 -3.39
CA GLU A 17 3.09 -0.51 -4.60
C GLU A 17 3.06 -1.76 -5.49
N LYS A 18 4.21 -2.41 -5.65
CA LYS A 18 4.29 -3.63 -6.44
C LYS A 18 3.41 -4.72 -5.84
N LEU A 19 3.46 -4.88 -4.51
CA LEU A 19 2.66 -5.87 -3.82
C LEU A 19 1.16 -5.62 -4.04
N ILE A 20 0.74 -4.37 -3.92
CA ILE A 20 -0.65 -4.01 -4.11
C ILE A 20 -1.10 -4.34 -5.53
N LYS A 21 -0.28 -4.03 -6.51
CA LYS A 21 -0.62 -4.32 -7.91
C LYS A 21 -0.72 -5.82 -8.17
N GLN A 22 0.10 -6.60 -7.51
CA GLN A 22 0.10 -8.05 -7.69
C GLN A 22 -1.02 -8.76 -6.97
N GLU A 23 -1.36 -8.27 -5.78
CA GLU A 23 -2.27 -8.99 -4.89
C GLU A 23 -3.69 -8.45 -4.89
N THR A 24 -3.91 -7.28 -5.46
CA THR A 24 -5.23 -6.65 -5.42
C THR A 24 -5.55 -6.03 -6.77
N ASN A 25 -6.79 -5.54 -6.87
CA ASN A 25 -7.23 -4.78 -8.04
C ASN A 25 -7.15 -3.28 -7.82
N CYS A 26 -6.51 -2.87 -6.73
CA CYS A 26 -6.35 -1.45 -6.43
C CYS A 26 -5.52 -0.76 -7.50
N TYR A 27 -5.82 0.49 -7.76
CA TYR A 27 -5.12 1.23 -8.79
C TYR A 27 -5.05 2.71 -8.42
N PHE A 28 -4.19 3.42 -9.13
CA PHE A 28 -4.02 4.86 -8.94
C PHE A 28 -5.31 5.58 -9.29
N HIS A 29 -5.79 6.40 -8.37
CA HIS A 29 -7.04 7.15 -8.55
C HIS A 29 -6.77 8.58 -9.02
N ARG A 30 -5.98 9.32 -8.24
CA ARG A 30 -5.65 10.69 -8.58
C ARG A 30 -4.52 11.17 -7.67
N ASN A 31 -3.95 12.31 -8.01
CA ASN A 31 -2.99 12.96 -7.15
C ASN A 31 -3.73 13.79 -6.11
N GLY A 32 -3.38 13.57 -4.83
CA GLY A 32 -3.85 14.42 -3.78
C GLY A 32 -2.96 15.66 -3.67
N SER A 33 -3.10 16.38 -2.56
CA SER A 33 -2.31 17.59 -2.38
C SER A 33 -0.81 17.27 -2.22
N ARG A 34 -0.48 16.11 -1.66
CA ARG A 34 0.93 15.74 -1.42
C ARG A 34 1.28 14.35 -1.88
N HIS A 35 0.30 13.46 -1.94
CA HIS A 35 0.57 12.06 -2.20
C HIS A 35 -0.37 11.52 -3.24
N PRO A 36 0.06 10.50 -3.99
CA PRO A 36 -0.85 9.83 -4.90
C PRO A 36 -1.90 9.07 -4.11
N ILE A 37 -3.13 9.16 -4.55
CA ILE A 37 -4.24 8.48 -3.90
C ILE A 37 -4.65 7.30 -4.74
N TRP A 38 -4.73 6.16 -4.11
CA TRP A 38 -5.13 4.90 -4.74
C TRP A 38 -6.51 4.50 -4.25
N ILE A 39 -7.17 3.68 -5.00
CA ILE A 39 -8.52 3.23 -4.65
C ILE A 39 -8.61 1.72 -4.72
N ASN A 40 -9.34 1.18 -3.75
CA ASN A 40 -9.72 -0.23 -3.76
C ASN A 40 -11.10 -0.30 -4.42
N PRO A 41 -11.18 -0.81 -5.66
CA PRO A 41 -12.48 -0.79 -6.38
C PRO A 41 -13.53 -1.69 -5.75
N GLU A 42 -13.11 -2.64 -4.94
CA GLU A 42 -14.05 -3.56 -4.32
C GLU A 42 -14.78 -2.96 -3.13
N THR A 43 -14.15 -2.02 -2.44
CA THR A 43 -14.75 -1.38 -1.26
C THR A 43 -14.98 0.10 -1.45
N GLY A 44 -14.34 0.70 -2.43
CA GLY A 44 -14.39 2.14 -2.62
C GLY A 44 -13.48 2.91 -1.69
N GLU A 45 -12.68 2.23 -0.89
CA GLU A 45 -11.80 2.90 0.04
C GLU A 45 -10.61 3.51 -0.66
N LEU A 46 -10.19 4.67 -0.17
CA LEU A 46 -9.04 5.39 -0.68
C LEU A 46 -7.90 5.28 0.30
N PHE A 47 -6.68 5.24 -0.23
CA PHE A 47 -5.49 5.26 0.61
C PHE A 47 -4.37 5.97 -0.13
N GLU A 48 -3.42 6.51 0.63
CA GLU A 48 -2.33 7.28 0.05
C GLU A 48 -1.05 6.47 0.03
N LEU A 49 -0.35 6.56 -1.07
CA LEU A 49 1.01 6.04 -1.16
C LEU A 49 1.96 7.23 -1.17
N SER A 50 3.17 7.06 -1.67
CA SER A 50 4.13 8.14 -1.67
C SER A 50 4.85 8.20 -3.01
N HIS A 51 5.21 9.42 -3.41
CA HIS A 51 6.06 9.60 -4.59
C HIS A 51 7.50 9.21 -4.28
N HIS A 52 7.86 9.14 -3.01
CA HIS A 52 9.21 8.80 -2.60
C HIS A 52 9.35 7.29 -2.52
N LYS A 53 9.62 6.68 -3.67
CA LYS A 53 9.58 5.22 -3.81
C LYS A 53 10.61 4.51 -2.95
N SER A 54 11.73 5.14 -2.69
CA SER A 54 12.78 4.51 -1.89
C SER A 54 12.59 4.70 -0.40
N GLN A 55 11.59 5.49 0.00
CA GLN A 55 11.33 5.72 1.41
C GLN A 55 10.64 4.52 2.03
N GLU A 56 11.08 4.21 3.25
CA GLU A 56 10.47 3.12 4.00
C GLU A 56 9.11 3.51 4.53
N VAL A 57 8.17 2.60 4.47
CA VAL A 57 6.81 2.85 4.95
C VAL A 57 6.79 2.67 6.45
N LYS A 58 6.23 3.66 7.16
CA LYS A 58 6.11 3.55 8.61
C LYS A 58 5.14 2.43 8.96
N LYS A 59 5.42 1.78 10.09
CA LYS A 59 4.67 0.60 10.49
C LYS A 59 3.16 0.83 10.56
N GLY A 60 2.74 1.91 11.20
CA GLY A 60 1.31 2.21 11.30
C GLY A 60 0.68 2.51 9.95
N THR A 61 1.40 3.25 9.12
CA THR A 61 0.93 3.57 7.78
C THR A 61 0.82 2.30 6.94
N LEU A 62 1.80 1.42 7.03
CA LEU A 62 1.80 0.17 6.30
C LEU A 62 0.59 -0.68 6.67
N LYS A 63 0.33 -0.82 7.96
CA LYS A 63 -0.80 -1.60 8.42
C LYS A 63 -2.11 -1.04 7.87
N ASN A 64 -2.26 0.27 7.91
CA ASN A 64 -3.48 0.92 7.44
C ASN A 64 -3.67 0.70 5.93
N ILE A 65 -2.59 0.82 5.17
CA ILE A 65 -2.67 0.62 3.73
C ILE A 65 -3.01 -0.83 3.39
N LEU A 66 -2.42 -1.78 4.10
CA LEU A 66 -2.71 -3.19 3.86
C LEU A 66 -4.18 -3.51 4.10
N ILE A 67 -4.75 -2.93 5.15
CA ILE A 67 -6.16 -3.13 5.46
C ILE A 67 -7.04 -2.54 4.37
N LYS A 68 -6.78 -1.29 4.01
CA LYS A 68 -7.63 -0.59 3.04
C LYS A 68 -7.51 -1.18 1.64
N SER A 69 -6.34 -1.64 1.27
CA SER A 69 -6.15 -2.23 -0.05
C SER A 69 -6.74 -3.63 -0.16
N GLY A 70 -7.07 -4.23 0.97
CA GLY A 70 -7.66 -5.55 0.96
C GLY A 70 -6.67 -6.69 1.02
N ILE A 71 -5.40 -6.38 1.24
CA ILE A 71 -4.41 -7.42 1.42
C ILE A 71 -4.58 -7.96 2.83
N LYS A 72 -5.03 -9.18 2.92
CA LYS A 72 -5.27 -9.81 4.21
C LYS A 72 -4.04 -10.59 4.61
N LYS A 73 -3.39 -10.14 5.59
CA LYS A 73 -2.23 -10.89 6.06
C LYS A 73 -2.01 -10.62 7.54
#